data_f055d77a4c11b988a459a907d6d02a2f
#
_entry.id   f055d77a4c11b988a459a907d6d02a2f
#
_cell.length_a   1.000
_cell.length_b   1.000
_cell.length_c   1.000
_cell.angle_alpha   90.00
_cell.angle_beta   90.00
_cell.angle_gamma   90.00
#
_symmetry.space_group_name_H-M   'P 1'
#
loop_
_entity.id
_entity.type
_entity.pdbx_description
1 polymer ?
#
loop_
_entity_poly.entity_id
_entity_poly.type
_entity_poly.pdbx_seq_one_letter_code
_entity_poly.pdbx_strand_id
1 'polypeptide(L)'
;VSQLIVIDFEASSLIDGFPVSVGIASSAGRLFYAVIKPHSEWDMGYRWDPNSEAIHGLSREHLTQHGRDASIVVADMKAMFPDAAYMSDAPGHDKAWLDELISVSGVSYTPRMFRSTPEMWMTTQFDEHRVELEAVLRINELRKSLHTHNALSDAASWIAADAAARVWVETNDLQACDAVFESYKQRVREIVGAS
;
A
#
# COMPACT_ATOMS: atom_id res chain seq x y z
N VAL A 1 -3.03 21.44 -3.13
CA VAL A 1 -2.05 20.36 -3.15
C VAL A 1 -2.81 19.07 -3.38
N SER A 2 -2.52 18.35 -4.48
CA SER A 2 -3.14 17.06 -4.75
C SER A 2 -2.73 16.06 -3.66
N GLN A 3 -3.70 15.34 -3.10
CA GLN A 3 -3.46 14.33 -2.07
C GLN A 3 -2.67 13.17 -2.69
N LEU A 4 -1.53 12.80 -2.11
CA LEU A 4 -0.83 11.56 -2.44
C LEU A 4 -1.61 10.39 -1.83
N ILE A 5 -1.96 9.39 -2.63
CA ILE A 5 -2.58 8.15 -2.20
C ILE A 5 -1.78 7.00 -2.79
N VAL A 6 -1.19 6.18 -1.95
CA VAL A 6 -0.44 4.99 -2.37
C VAL A 6 -1.28 3.75 -2.08
N ILE A 7 -1.34 2.86 -3.05
CA ILE A 7 -1.94 1.53 -2.95
C ILE A 7 -0.86 0.48 -3.19
N ASP A 8 -0.99 -0.63 -2.49
CA ASP A 8 -0.17 -1.81 -2.67
C ASP A 8 -1.02 -3.07 -2.49
N PHE A 9 -0.64 -4.15 -3.15
CA PHE A 9 -1.28 -5.46 -3.03
C PHE A 9 -0.27 -6.55 -2.72
N GLU A 10 -0.65 -7.49 -1.85
CA GLU A 10 -0.05 -8.82 -1.91
C GLU A 10 -0.91 -9.71 -2.80
N ALA A 11 -0.28 -10.62 -3.52
CA ALA A 11 -0.96 -11.49 -4.46
C ALA A 11 -0.57 -12.96 -4.29
N SER A 12 -1.46 -13.84 -4.70
CA SER A 12 -1.26 -15.29 -4.68
C SER A 12 -0.11 -15.77 -5.56
N SER A 13 0.26 -14.98 -6.57
CA SER A 13 1.40 -15.18 -7.47
C SER A 13 1.69 -13.88 -8.22
N LEU A 14 2.96 -13.66 -8.63
CA LEU A 14 3.31 -12.56 -9.52
C LEU A 14 2.83 -12.79 -10.96
N ILE A 15 2.69 -14.06 -11.37
CA ILE A 15 2.23 -14.43 -12.72
C ILE A 15 0.80 -15.00 -12.57
N ASP A 16 -0.16 -14.33 -13.21
CA ASP A 16 -1.58 -14.69 -13.18
C ASP A 16 -2.17 -14.83 -11.77
N GLY A 17 -1.55 -14.22 -10.75
CA GLY A 17 -2.04 -14.23 -9.38
C GLY A 17 -3.29 -13.36 -9.21
N PHE A 18 -4.06 -13.64 -8.17
CA PHE A 18 -5.17 -12.82 -7.69
C PHE A 18 -4.78 -12.08 -6.39
N PRO A 19 -5.41 -10.95 -6.06
CA PRO A 19 -5.06 -10.19 -4.87
C PRO A 19 -5.47 -10.94 -3.60
N VAL A 20 -4.57 -11.02 -2.62
CA VAL A 20 -4.80 -11.66 -1.30
C VAL A 20 -4.91 -10.64 -0.17
N SER A 21 -4.30 -9.48 -0.32
CA SER A 21 -4.55 -8.33 0.55
C SER A 21 -4.36 -7.02 -0.19
N VAL A 22 -4.92 -5.96 0.33
CA VAL A 22 -4.78 -4.59 -0.17
C VAL A 22 -4.48 -3.64 0.98
N GLY A 23 -3.50 -2.77 0.78
CA GLY A 23 -3.14 -1.68 1.66
C GLY A 23 -3.23 -0.34 0.95
N ILE A 24 -3.83 0.66 1.59
CA ILE A 24 -3.90 2.02 1.06
C ILE A 24 -3.49 3.00 2.14
N ALA A 25 -2.60 3.91 1.80
CA ALA A 25 -2.18 4.99 2.67
C ALA A 25 -2.28 6.33 1.94
N SER A 26 -2.62 7.40 2.66
CA SER A 26 -2.75 8.74 2.06
C SER A 26 -2.07 9.83 2.89
N SER A 27 -1.59 10.87 2.21
CA SER A 27 -0.99 12.04 2.84
C SER A 27 -1.96 12.86 3.72
N ALA A 28 -3.26 12.57 3.64
CA ALA A 28 -4.27 13.08 4.58
C ALA A 28 -4.41 12.21 5.85
N GLY A 29 -3.52 11.22 6.04
CA GLY A 29 -3.49 10.37 7.22
C GLY A 29 -4.49 9.22 7.21
N ARG A 30 -5.21 8.96 6.11
CA ARG A 30 -6.11 7.80 6.01
C ARG A 30 -5.29 6.55 5.70
N LEU A 31 -5.57 5.45 6.42
CA LEU A 31 -4.99 4.14 6.23
C LEU A 31 -6.11 3.11 6.09
N PHE A 32 -5.98 2.21 5.14
CA PHE A 32 -6.92 1.11 4.89
C PHE A 32 -6.15 -0.19 4.67
N TYR A 33 -6.62 -1.27 5.27
CA TYR A 33 -6.11 -2.62 5.04
C TYR A 33 -7.26 -3.62 5.00
N ALA A 34 -7.14 -4.58 4.09
CA ALA A 34 -8.05 -5.71 4.05
C ALA A 34 -7.32 -6.96 3.55
N VAL A 35 -7.50 -8.07 4.27
CA VAL A 35 -7.27 -9.42 3.77
C VAL A 35 -8.46 -9.78 2.89
N ILE A 36 -8.21 -10.35 1.70
CA ILE A 36 -9.22 -10.61 0.69
C ILE A 36 -9.53 -12.11 0.67
N LYS A 37 -10.81 -12.45 0.83
CA LYS A 37 -11.27 -13.83 0.68
C LYS A 37 -11.20 -14.24 -0.79
N PRO A 38 -10.60 -15.41 -1.10
CA PRO A 38 -10.55 -15.89 -2.47
C PRO A 38 -11.96 -16.00 -3.09
N HIS A 39 -12.13 -15.36 -4.23
CA HIS A 39 -13.40 -15.45 -4.98
C HIS A 39 -13.55 -16.82 -5.65
N SER A 40 -14.78 -17.28 -5.85
CA SER A 40 -15.06 -18.59 -6.46
C SER A 40 -14.57 -18.72 -7.91
N GLU A 41 -14.37 -17.61 -8.61
CA GLU A 41 -13.80 -17.58 -9.96
C GLU A 41 -12.27 -17.69 -9.99
N TRP A 42 -11.60 -17.57 -8.84
CA TRP A 42 -10.15 -17.66 -8.75
C TRP A 42 -9.70 -19.10 -8.48
N ASP A 43 -8.95 -19.65 -9.41
CA ASP A 43 -8.41 -21.01 -9.28
C ASP A 43 -7.24 -21.01 -8.28
N MET A 44 -7.53 -21.33 -7.02
CA MET A 44 -6.53 -21.44 -5.97
C MET A 44 -5.52 -22.59 -6.18
N GLY A 45 -5.80 -23.53 -7.07
CA GLY A 45 -4.90 -24.61 -7.39
C GLY A 45 -3.80 -24.17 -8.33
N TYR A 46 -4.17 -23.53 -9.43
CA TYR A 46 -3.25 -23.09 -10.49
C TYR A 46 -2.62 -21.73 -10.23
N ARG A 47 -3.41 -20.77 -9.71
CA ARG A 47 -3.02 -19.37 -9.52
C ARG A 47 -2.39 -19.09 -8.15
N TRP A 48 -1.80 -20.10 -7.51
CA TRP A 48 -1.17 -19.99 -6.20
C TRP A 48 0.31 -20.38 -6.24
N ASP A 49 1.17 -19.47 -5.78
CA ASP A 49 2.61 -19.71 -5.64
C ASP A 49 2.99 -19.78 -4.16
N PRO A 50 3.50 -20.94 -3.68
CA PRO A 50 3.99 -21.07 -2.31
C PRO A 50 5.14 -20.09 -1.95
N ASN A 51 5.90 -19.61 -2.93
CA ASN A 51 6.94 -18.62 -2.66
C ASN A 51 6.32 -17.26 -2.34
N SER A 52 5.25 -16.86 -3.03
CA SER A 52 4.49 -15.65 -2.70
C SER A 52 3.89 -15.76 -1.30
N GLU A 53 3.27 -16.89 -0.95
CA GLU A 53 2.76 -17.16 0.40
C GLU A 53 3.86 -17.03 1.47
N ALA A 54 5.05 -17.56 1.20
CA ALA A 54 6.18 -17.47 2.14
C ALA A 54 6.67 -16.02 2.35
N ILE A 55 6.48 -15.13 1.35
CA ILE A 55 6.87 -13.73 1.41
C ILE A 55 5.87 -12.92 2.25
N HIS A 56 4.57 -12.96 1.91
CA HIS A 56 3.55 -12.15 2.60
C HIS A 56 2.93 -12.84 3.83
N GLY A 57 3.15 -14.15 4.02
CA GLY A 57 2.69 -14.89 5.20
C GLY A 57 1.20 -15.19 5.27
N LEU A 58 0.41 -14.91 4.22
CA LEU A 58 -1.03 -15.12 4.19
C LEU A 58 -1.34 -16.49 3.54
N SER A 59 -1.66 -17.50 4.35
CA SER A 59 -2.00 -18.85 3.86
C SER A 59 -3.41 -18.89 3.26
N ARG A 60 -3.66 -19.88 2.38
CA ARG A 60 -5.01 -20.15 1.81
C ARG A 60 -6.07 -20.31 2.89
N GLU A 61 -5.71 -21.00 3.97
CA GLU A 61 -6.61 -21.21 5.10
C GLU A 61 -6.94 -19.90 5.80
N HIS A 62 -5.93 -19.06 6.06
CA HIS A 62 -6.12 -17.73 6.65
C HIS A 62 -7.05 -16.86 5.79
N LEU A 63 -6.83 -16.81 4.48
CA LEU A 63 -7.69 -16.05 3.55
C LEU A 63 -9.15 -16.54 3.57
N THR A 64 -9.34 -17.85 3.66
CA THR A 64 -10.69 -18.44 3.67
C THR A 64 -11.44 -18.15 4.98
N GLN A 65 -10.72 -18.16 6.12
CA GLN A 65 -11.31 -17.98 7.45
C GLN A 65 -11.49 -16.50 7.83
N HIS A 66 -10.56 -15.64 7.44
CA HIS A 66 -10.47 -14.25 7.90
C HIS A 66 -10.60 -13.22 6.78
N GLY A 67 -10.49 -13.64 5.52
CA GLY A 67 -10.62 -12.75 4.38
C GLY A 67 -12.03 -12.19 4.24
N ARG A 68 -12.10 -10.95 3.78
CA ARG A 68 -13.35 -10.23 3.52
C ARG A 68 -13.76 -10.40 2.06
N ASP A 69 -15.04 -10.51 1.81
CA ASP A 69 -15.56 -10.63 0.44
C ASP A 69 -15.19 -9.40 -0.40
N ALA A 70 -14.84 -9.63 -1.67
CA ALA A 70 -14.43 -8.58 -2.60
C ALA A 70 -15.41 -7.40 -2.68
N SER A 71 -16.72 -7.68 -2.62
CA SER A 71 -17.77 -6.65 -2.63
C SER A 71 -17.67 -5.69 -1.43
N ILE A 72 -17.37 -6.22 -0.25
CA ILE A 72 -17.20 -5.43 0.98
C ILE A 72 -15.91 -4.60 0.89
N VAL A 73 -14.80 -5.24 0.48
CA VAL A 73 -13.50 -4.57 0.36
C VAL A 73 -13.59 -3.39 -0.61
N VAL A 74 -14.14 -3.60 -1.82
CA VAL A 74 -14.25 -2.54 -2.82
C VAL A 74 -15.26 -1.46 -2.41
N ALA A 75 -16.34 -1.81 -1.73
CA ALA A 75 -17.29 -0.82 -1.19
C ALA A 75 -16.63 0.10 -0.17
N ASP A 76 -15.83 -0.46 0.75
CA ASP A 76 -15.10 0.32 1.75
C ASP A 76 -13.98 1.18 1.12
N MET A 77 -13.24 0.64 0.14
CA MET A 77 -12.27 1.41 -0.63
C MET A 77 -12.93 2.62 -1.30
N LYS A 78 -14.08 2.40 -1.97
CA LYS A 78 -14.85 3.46 -2.61
C LYS A 78 -15.37 4.49 -1.60
N ALA A 79 -15.87 4.06 -0.47
CA ALA A 79 -16.37 4.95 0.58
C ALA A 79 -15.26 5.84 1.16
N MET A 80 -14.08 5.25 1.38
CA MET A 80 -12.94 5.97 1.94
C MET A 80 -12.21 6.84 0.91
N PHE A 81 -12.16 6.40 -0.36
CA PHE A 81 -11.41 7.03 -1.44
C PHE A 81 -12.25 7.13 -2.74
N PRO A 82 -13.37 7.89 -2.75
CA PRO A 82 -14.35 7.84 -3.84
C PRO A 82 -13.76 8.24 -5.21
N ASP A 83 -12.89 9.24 -5.24
CA ASP A 83 -12.26 9.78 -6.46
C ASP A 83 -10.76 9.48 -6.51
N ALA A 84 -10.35 8.32 -6.02
CA ALA A 84 -8.94 7.99 -5.88
C ALA A 84 -8.17 8.07 -7.20
N ALA A 85 -6.97 8.62 -7.08
CA ALA A 85 -5.91 8.51 -8.06
C ALA A 85 -4.70 7.90 -7.33
N TYR A 86 -4.54 6.60 -7.48
CA TYR A 86 -3.52 5.83 -6.77
C TYR A 86 -2.15 5.93 -7.43
N MET A 87 -1.11 5.94 -6.64
CA MET A 87 0.25 5.58 -7.02
C MET A 87 0.60 4.21 -6.45
N SER A 88 1.50 3.50 -7.11
CA SER A 88 2.04 2.21 -6.68
C SER A 88 3.49 2.11 -7.15
N ASP A 89 4.33 1.37 -6.44
CA ASP A 89 5.71 1.08 -6.86
C ASP A 89 5.77 -0.01 -7.94
N ALA A 90 4.72 -0.83 -8.05
CA ALA A 90 4.53 -1.81 -9.12
C ALA A 90 3.26 -1.57 -9.95
N PRO A 91 3.07 -0.38 -10.59
CA PRO A 91 1.77 0.07 -11.12
C PRO A 91 1.17 -0.86 -12.17
N GLY A 92 1.96 -1.70 -12.83
CA GLY A 92 1.46 -2.68 -13.79
C GLY A 92 0.76 -3.85 -13.11
N HIS A 93 1.35 -4.38 -12.05
CA HIS A 93 0.80 -5.50 -11.26
C HIS A 93 -0.39 -5.04 -10.42
N ASP A 94 -0.21 -3.98 -9.62
CA ASP A 94 -1.27 -3.48 -8.75
C ASP A 94 -2.51 -3.02 -9.50
N LYS A 95 -2.32 -2.44 -10.71
CA LYS A 95 -3.46 -2.10 -11.57
C LYS A 95 -4.23 -3.35 -12.01
N ALA A 96 -3.54 -4.43 -12.38
CA ALA A 96 -4.18 -5.67 -12.79
C ALA A 96 -4.95 -6.30 -11.63
N TRP A 97 -4.36 -6.35 -10.43
CA TRP A 97 -5.02 -6.88 -9.24
C TRP A 97 -6.18 -6.01 -8.76
N LEU A 98 -6.06 -4.68 -8.87
CA LEU A 98 -7.15 -3.75 -8.59
C LEU A 98 -8.34 -3.98 -9.54
N ASP A 99 -8.06 -4.10 -10.84
CA ASP A 99 -9.10 -4.33 -11.85
C ASP A 99 -9.80 -5.68 -11.62
N GLU A 100 -9.03 -6.72 -11.32
CA GLU A 100 -9.57 -8.04 -11.03
C GLU A 100 -10.45 -8.02 -9.77
N LEU A 101 -10.00 -7.39 -8.69
CA LEU A 101 -10.77 -7.24 -7.45
C LEU A 101 -12.09 -6.49 -7.71
N ILE A 102 -12.04 -5.40 -8.46
CA ILE A 102 -13.24 -4.63 -8.81
C ILE A 102 -14.18 -5.46 -9.68
N SER A 103 -13.65 -6.21 -10.66
CA SER A 103 -14.48 -6.99 -11.60
C SER A 103 -15.34 -8.04 -10.91
N VAL A 104 -14.79 -8.75 -9.90
CA VAL A 104 -15.52 -9.77 -9.16
C VAL A 104 -16.37 -9.22 -8.01
N SER A 105 -16.16 -7.96 -7.63
CA SER A 105 -16.88 -7.33 -6.50
C SER A 105 -18.34 -6.99 -6.80
N GLY A 106 -18.69 -6.79 -8.05
CA GLY A 106 -19.99 -6.24 -8.46
C GLY A 106 -20.20 -4.77 -8.09
N VAL A 107 -19.22 -4.10 -7.53
CA VAL A 107 -19.28 -2.69 -7.11
C VAL A 107 -18.79 -1.78 -8.23
N SER A 108 -19.59 -0.80 -8.65
CA SER A 108 -19.15 0.22 -9.61
C SER A 108 -18.16 1.17 -8.94
N TYR A 109 -16.87 0.99 -9.22
CA TYR A 109 -15.76 1.83 -8.73
C TYR A 109 -14.72 1.97 -9.85
N THR A 110 -14.31 3.20 -10.16
CA THR A 110 -13.43 3.51 -11.29
C THR A 110 -12.28 4.43 -10.84
N PRO A 111 -11.42 3.96 -9.92
CA PRO A 111 -10.26 4.74 -9.52
C PRO A 111 -9.25 4.85 -10.66
N ARG A 112 -8.44 5.91 -10.63
CA ARG A 112 -7.32 6.07 -11.55
C ARG A 112 -6.05 5.48 -10.92
N MET A 113 -5.13 5.02 -11.78
CA MET A 113 -3.77 4.65 -11.38
C MET A 113 -2.79 5.55 -12.16
N PHE A 114 -1.86 6.18 -11.44
CA PHE A 114 -0.78 6.91 -12.09
C PHE A 114 0.26 5.93 -12.66
N ARG A 115 0.95 6.35 -13.72
CA ARG A 115 2.11 5.64 -14.27
C ARG A 115 3.40 5.94 -13.51
N SER A 116 3.46 7.10 -12.86
CA SER A 116 4.58 7.49 -11.99
C SER A 116 4.53 6.71 -10.69
N THR A 117 5.69 6.26 -10.23
CA THR A 117 5.82 5.57 -8.95
C THR A 117 5.97 6.56 -7.80
N PRO A 118 5.68 6.16 -6.54
CA PRO A 118 5.98 6.96 -5.35
C PRO A 118 7.46 7.35 -5.26
N GLU A 119 8.39 6.52 -5.76
CA GLU A 119 9.82 6.85 -5.80
C GLU A 119 10.10 8.05 -6.71
N MET A 120 9.51 8.09 -7.90
CA MET A 120 9.63 9.24 -8.80
C MET A 120 9.03 10.50 -8.17
N TRP A 121 7.89 10.37 -7.49
CA TRP A 121 7.29 11.48 -6.72
C TRP A 121 8.24 11.98 -5.65
N MET A 122 8.79 11.10 -4.81
CA MET A 122 9.71 11.45 -3.73
C MET A 122 10.99 12.14 -4.23
N THR A 123 11.57 11.63 -5.33
CA THR A 123 12.75 12.26 -5.95
C THR A 123 12.44 13.70 -6.34
N THR A 124 11.28 13.93 -6.97
CA THR A 124 10.85 15.30 -7.31
C THR A 124 10.68 16.18 -6.06
N GLN A 125 10.07 15.63 -4.98
CA GLN A 125 9.88 16.39 -3.73
C GLN A 125 11.23 16.73 -3.07
N PHE A 126 12.18 15.80 -3.06
CA PHE A 126 13.53 16.07 -2.51
C PHE A 126 14.24 17.16 -3.28
N ASP A 127 14.18 17.14 -4.62
CA ASP A 127 14.80 18.15 -5.48
C ASP A 127 14.13 19.51 -5.33
N GLU A 128 12.81 19.60 -5.38
CA GLU A 128 12.04 20.85 -5.25
C GLU A 128 12.27 21.52 -3.89
N HIS A 129 12.33 20.74 -2.83
CA HIS A 129 12.54 21.24 -1.47
C HIS A 129 14.00 21.31 -1.05
N ARG A 130 14.96 20.92 -1.93
CA ARG A 130 16.40 20.90 -1.66
C ARG A 130 16.75 20.15 -0.38
N VAL A 131 16.11 18.98 -0.18
CA VAL A 131 16.39 18.12 0.97
C VAL A 131 17.84 17.66 0.92
N GLU A 132 18.58 17.84 2.01
CA GLU A 132 19.99 17.47 2.08
C GLU A 132 20.18 15.96 1.93
N LEU A 133 21.31 15.56 1.33
CA LEU A 133 21.61 14.15 1.04
C LEU A 133 21.54 13.26 2.29
N GLU A 134 22.00 13.75 3.44
CA GLU A 134 21.95 13.00 4.70
C GLU A 134 20.51 12.65 5.08
N ALA A 135 19.60 13.63 4.98
CA ALA A 135 18.19 13.41 5.24
C ALA A 135 17.54 12.46 4.21
N VAL A 136 17.86 12.60 2.93
CA VAL A 136 17.40 11.69 1.87
C VAL A 136 17.81 10.25 2.18
N LEU A 137 19.07 10.02 2.55
CA LEU A 137 19.59 8.70 2.88
C LEU A 137 18.88 8.13 4.12
N ARG A 138 18.69 8.94 5.17
CA ARG A 138 18.00 8.53 6.39
C ARG A 138 16.54 8.17 6.14
N ILE A 139 15.80 9.02 5.41
CA ILE A 139 14.40 8.78 5.06
C ILE A 139 14.26 7.49 4.25
N ASN A 140 15.16 7.24 3.30
CA ASN A 140 15.13 6.00 2.51
C ASN A 140 15.46 4.75 3.34
N GLU A 141 16.37 4.84 4.31
CA GLU A 141 16.65 3.75 5.24
C GLU A 141 15.41 3.42 6.09
N LEU A 142 14.78 4.45 6.67
CA LEU A 142 13.57 4.31 7.48
C LEU A 142 12.41 3.73 6.67
N ARG A 143 12.23 4.18 5.42
CA ARG A 143 11.22 3.63 4.50
C ARG A 143 11.43 2.13 4.31
N LYS A 144 12.65 1.69 3.99
CA LYS A 144 12.97 0.26 3.84
C LYS A 144 12.68 -0.55 5.10
N SER A 145 12.86 0.04 6.29
CA SER A 145 12.56 -0.63 7.55
C SER A 145 11.05 -0.81 7.81
N LEU A 146 10.20 -0.05 7.15
CA LEU A 146 8.75 -0.17 7.20
C LEU A 146 8.19 -1.08 6.08
N HIS A 147 8.95 -1.30 5.01
CA HIS A 147 8.59 -2.21 3.94
C HIS A 147 8.79 -3.67 4.39
N THR A 148 7.71 -4.40 4.59
CA THR A 148 7.72 -5.72 5.24
C THR A 148 6.92 -6.79 4.50
N HIS A 149 6.62 -6.59 3.22
CA HIS A 149 5.73 -7.45 2.42
C HIS A 149 4.35 -7.62 3.09
N ASN A 150 3.83 -6.52 3.60
CA ASN A 150 2.45 -6.35 4.01
C ASN A 150 1.91 -5.13 3.30
N ALA A 151 0.84 -5.29 2.53
CA ALA A 151 0.33 -4.26 1.62
C ALA A 151 0.13 -2.89 2.30
N LEU A 152 -0.41 -2.83 3.54
CA LEU A 152 -0.53 -1.55 4.24
C LEU A 152 0.81 -0.98 4.66
N SER A 153 1.72 -1.81 5.16
CA SER A 153 3.06 -1.39 5.58
C SER A 153 3.82 -0.78 4.41
N ASP A 154 3.72 -1.42 3.25
CA ASP A 154 4.44 -1.03 2.06
C ASP A 154 3.87 0.26 1.46
N ALA A 155 2.54 0.39 1.35
CA ALA A 155 1.89 1.65 0.97
C ALA A 155 2.20 2.80 1.97
N ALA A 156 2.15 2.51 3.28
CA ALA A 156 2.41 3.50 4.33
C ALA A 156 3.87 3.97 4.37
N SER A 157 4.82 3.12 3.94
CA SER A 157 6.24 3.47 3.90
C SER A 157 6.51 4.69 3.02
N TRP A 158 5.83 4.81 1.90
CA TRP A 158 5.93 5.93 0.98
C TRP A 158 5.29 7.21 1.53
N ILE A 159 4.14 7.08 2.20
CA ILE A 159 3.48 8.23 2.84
C ILE A 159 4.28 8.74 4.03
N ALA A 160 4.89 7.83 4.81
CA ALA A 160 5.79 8.21 5.90
C ALA A 160 7.03 8.95 5.37
N ALA A 161 7.58 8.53 4.22
CA ALA A 161 8.70 9.20 3.58
C ALA A 161 8.33 10.63 3.11
N ASP A 162 7.17 10.82 2.49
CA ASP A 162 6.67 12.15 2.09
C ASP A 162 6.47 13.05 3.33
N ALA A 163 5.88 12.51 4.40
CA ALA A 163 5.68 13.26 5.65
C ALA A 163 7.01 13.62 6.33
N ALA A 164 7.97 12.70 6.38
CA ALA A 164 9.28 12.96 6.96
C ALA A 164 10.07 13.99 6.18
N ALA A 165 10.00 13.99 4.84
CA ALA A 165 10.62 15.00 4.00
C ALA A 165 10.06 16.41 4.29
N ARG A 166 8.76 16.54 4.49
CA ARG A 166 8.13 17.82 4.89
C ARG A 166 8.58 18.27 6.27
N VAL A 167 8.64 17.35 7.24
CA VAL A 167 9.11 17.64 8.59
C VAL A 167 10.58 18.09 8.54
N TRP A 168 11.44 17.45 7.74
CA TRP A 168 12.81 17.89 7.54
C TRP A 168 12.90 19.32 7.03
N VAL A 169 12.12 19.66 6.00
CA VAL A 169 12.10 21.01 5.41
C VAL A 169 11.72 22.08 6.45
N GLU A 170 10.82 21.74 7.38
CA GLU A 170 10.35 22.66 8.42
C GLU A 170 11.31 22.77 9.62
N THR A 171 11.97 21.66 10.00
CA THR A 171 12.68 21.55 11.29
C THR A 171 14.18 21.37 11.15
N ASN A 172 14.67 20.88 10.02
CA ASN A 172 16.05 20.42 9.80
C ASN A 172 16.52 19.42 10.89
N ASP A 173 15.61 18.52 11.32
CA ASP A 173 15.82 17.60 12.45
C ASP A 173 15.56 16.15 12.04
N LEU A 174 16.60 15.30 12.02
CA LEU A 174 16.51 13.87 11.71
C LEU A 174 15.71 13.09 12.76
N GLN A 175 15.76 13.50 14.04
CA GLN A 175 14.99 12.82 15.08
C GLN A 175 13.49 13.04 14.88
N ALA A 176 13.09 14.21 14.38
CA ALA A 176 11.71 14.49 14.01
C ALA A 176 11.27 13.61 12.83
N CYS A 177 12.15 13.34 11.86
CA CYS A 177 11.89 12.41 10.78
C CYS A 177 11.70 10.96 11.31
N ASP A 178 12.55 10.50 12.21
CA ASP A 178 12.46 9.19 12.85
C ASP A 178 11.09 9.02 13.57
N ALA A 179 10.66 10.05 14.30
CA ALA A 179 9.38 10.04 15.00
C ALA A 179 8.17 9.88 14.05
N VAL A 180 8.22 10.44 12.85
CA VAL A 180 7.19 10.24 11.81
C VAL A 180 7.06 8.76 11.48
N PHE A 181 8.17 8.08 11.18
CA PHE A 181 8.14 6.65 10.84
C PHE A 181 7.66 5.77 11.99
N GLU A 182 8.07 6.05 13.22
CA GLU A 182 7.58 5.28 14.38
C GLU A 182 6.06 5.46 14.57
N SER A 183 5.52 6.65 14.35
CA SER A 183 4.08 6.88 14.36
C SER A 183 3.35 6.04 13.31
N TYR A 184 3.87 5.97 12.07
CA TYR A 184 3.27 5.13 11.02
C TYR A 184 3.39 3.64 11.34
N LYS A 185 4.53 3.17 11.84
CA LYS A 185 4.71 1.78 12.27
C LYS A 185 3.69 1.36 13.32
N GLN A 186 3.46 2.21 14.31
CA GLN A 186 2.46 1.93 15.34
C GLN A 186 1.06 1.81 14.75
N ARG A 187 0.64 2.77 13.95
CA ARG A 187 -0.70 2.80 13.31
C ARG A 187 -0.92 1.60 12.38
N VAL A 188 0.09 1.23 11.61
CA VAL A 188 0.03 0.03 10.74
C VAL A 188 -0.17 -1.23 11.58
N ARG A 189 0.60 -1.40 12.68
CA ARG A 189 0.45 -2.56 13.58
C ARG A 189 -0.95 -2.64 14.19
N GLU A 190 -1.52 -1.52 14.59
CA GLU A 190 -2.88 -1.46 15.16
C GLU A 190 -3.94 -1.89 14.16
N ILE A 191 -3.82 -1.48 12.89
CA ILE A 191 -4.79 -1.81 11.84
C ILE A 191 -4.62 -3.26 11.38
N VAL A 192 -3.39 -3.70 11.09
CA VAL A 192 -3.11 -5.07 10.61
C VAL A 192 -3.39 -6.10 11.70
N GLY A 193 -3.10 -5.78 12.96
CA GLY A 193 -3.37 -6.69 14.09
C GLY A 193 -4.84 -6.82 14.46
N ALA A 194 -5.71 -5.95 13.92
CA ALA A 194 -7.17 -5.98 14.11
C ALA A 194 -7.93 -6.62 12.94
N SER A 195 -7.23 -7.09 11.90
CA SER A 195 -7.80 -7.54 10.60
C SER A 195 -7.82 -9.06 10.43
#